data_ddaf38c10ed8c8438854c1777e8838b5
#
_entry.id   ddaf38c10ed8c8438854c1777e8838b5
#
_cell.length_a   1.000
_cell.length_b   1.000
_cell.length_c   1.000
_cell.angle_alpha   90.00
_cell.angle_beta   90.00
_cell.angle_gamma   90.00
#
_symmetry.space_group_name_H-M   'P 1'
#
loop_
_entity.id
_entity.type
_entity.pdbx_description
1 polymer ?
#
loop_
_entity_poly.entity_id
_entity_poly.type
_entity_poly.pdbx_seq_one_letter_code
_entity_poly.pdbx_strand_id
1 'polypeptide(L)'
;MLKTIVKKEVLERVGLQKEAFDRRIKNFSKGMRQKLGIAIAVVKDAPNVLLDEPTSGLDPQSGREFLEILVQMRNKGKSVFMSTHDIFRAKLIADRIGFMRKGRLVMMKTVQDLAHEDLTDLYIQYMEEQPGAAPAAPAGM
;
A
#
# COMPACT_ATOMS: atom_id res chain seq x y z
N MET A 1 -21.52 17.53 3.53
CA MET A 1 -20.60 17.90 2.42
C MET A 1 -19.92 16.69 1.78
N LEU A 2 -19.49 15.65 2.53
CA LEU A 2 -18.95 14.40 1.95
C LEU A 2 -19.99 13.58 1.16
N LYS A 3 -21.26 13.66 1.50
CA LYS A 3 -22.36 12.95 0.81
C LYS A 3 -22.49 13.30 -0.68
N THR A 4 -21.91 14.43 -1.11
CA THR A 4 -21.99 14.89 -2.50
C THR A 4 -20.83 14.37 -3.35
N ILE A 5 -19.70 14.01 -2.73
CA ILE A 5 -18.47 13.66 -3.44
C ILE A 5 -18.27 12.14 -3.55
N VAL A 6 -18.67 11.39 -2.51
CA VAL A 6 -18.47 9.94 -2.47
C VAL A 6 -19.83 9.25 -2.32
N LYS A 7 -20.21 8.48 -3.36
CA LYS A 7 -21.44 7.69 -3.30
C LYS A 7 -21.37 6.67 -2.17
N LYS A 8 -22.48 6.46 -1.45
CA LYS A 8 -22.57 5.46 -0.36
C LYS A 8 -22.05 4.09 -0.76
N GLU A 9 -22.37 3.65 -1.97
CA GLU A 9 -21.91 2.39 -2.55
C GLU A 9 -20.37 2.26 -2.56
N VAL A 10 -19.64 3.35 -2.81
CA VAL A 10 -18.17 3.32 -2.78
C VAL A 10 -17.66 3.23 -1.35
N LEU A 11 -18.31 3.91 -0.40
CA LEU A 11 -17.95 3.81 1.02
C LEU A 11 -18.14 2.39 1.56
N GLU A 12 -19.24 1.72 1.18
CA GLU A 12 -19.47 0.32 1.51
C GLU A 12 -18.41 -0.60 0.87
N ARG A 13 -18.07 -0.37 -0.40
CA ARG A 13 -17.04 -1.15 -1.12
C ARG A 13 -15.66 -1.08 -0.48
N VAL A 14 -15.31 0.06 0.11
CA VAL A 14 -14.04 0.21 0.85
C VAL A 14 -14.15 -0.25 2.31
N GLY A 15 -15.26 -0.90 2.67
CA GLY A 15 -15.48 -1.45 4.00
C GLY A 15 -15.70 -0.41 5.09
N LEU A 16 -16.19 0.79 4.75
CA LEU A 16 -16.60 1.75 5.75
C LEU A 16 -17.99 1.39 6.25
N GLN A 17 -18.16 1.26 7.58
CA GLN A 17 -19.42 0.90 8.20
C GLN A 17 -20.48 1.96 7.96
N LYS A 18 -21.75 1.56 7.75
CA LYS A 18 -22.87 2.46 7.43
C LYS A 18 -23.11 3.52 8.51
N GLU A 19 -22.91 3.15 9.76
CA GLU A 19 -23.04 4.04 10.93
C GLU A 19 -22.02 5.18 10.93
N ALA A 20 -20.97 5.05 10.14
CA ALA A 20 -19.94 6.07 9.98
C ALA A 20 -20.30 7.14 8.93
N PHE A 21 -21.23 6.87 8.01
CA PHE A 21 -21.51 7.76 6.88
C PHE A 21 -22.03 9.14 7.30
N ASP A 22 -22.69 9.22 8.43
CA ASP A 22 -23.26 10.45 8.99
C ASP A 22 -22.37 11.08 10.09
N ARG A 23 -21.25 10.42 10.43
CA ARG A 23 -20.30 10.95 11.41
C ARG A 23 -19.40 12.03 10.81
N ARG A 24 -18.95 12.95 11.64
CA ARG A 24 -17.92 13.94 11.26
C ARG A 24 -16.57 13.23 11.12
N ILE A 25 -15.78 13.57 10.10
CA ILE A 25 -14.46 12.95 9.83
C ILE A 25 -13.51 13.08 11.04
N LYS A 26 -13.62 14.14 11.83
CA LYS A 26 -12.80 14.30 13.04
C LYS A 26 -13.00 13.16 14.05
N ASN A 27 -14.13 12.47 14.00
CA ASN A 27 -14.46 11.33 14.86
C ASN A 27 -14.13 9.97 14.21
N PHE A 28 -13.49 9.97 13.04
CA PHE A 28 -13.07 8.75 12.37
C PHE A 28 -11.81 8.17 13.03
N SER A 29 -11.77 6.84 13.17
CA SER A 29 -10.53 6.14 13.47
C SER A 29 -9.50 6.33 12.35
N LYS A 30 -8.25 5.97 12.59
CA LYS A 30 -7.20 6.01 11.57
C LYS A 30 -7.61 5.16 10.36
N GLY A 31 -8.09 3.94 10.57
CA GLY A 31 -8.55 3.04 9.50
C GLY A 31 -9.72 3.60 8.71
N MET A 32 -10.69 4.22 9.39
CA MET A 32 -11.81 4.88 8.69
C MET A 32 -11.35 6.03 7.80
N ARG A 33 -10.35 6.82 8.23
CA ARG A 33 -9.75 7.88 7.40
C ARG A 33 -9.02 7.32 6.21
N GLN A 34 -8.28 6.21 6.37
CA GLN A 34 -7.58 5.53 5.27
C GLN A 34 -8.59 4.98 4.24
N LYS A 35 -9.63 4.27 4.69
CA LYS A 35 -10.73 3.79 3.83
C LYS A 35 -11.40 4.94 3.06
N LEU A 36 -11.62 6.08 3.71
CA LEU A 36 -12.16 7.27 3.05
C LEU A 36 -11.21 7.82 1.98
N GLY A 37 -9.89 7.86 2.24
CA GLY A 37 -8.89 8.28 1.26
C GLY A 37 -8.94 7.41 -0.01
N ILE A 38 -9.01 6.09 0.15
CA ILE A 38 -9.18 5.16 -0.97
C ILE A 38 -10.52 5.37 -1.68
N ALA A 39 -11.61 5.59 -0.94
CA ALA A 39 -12.91 5.87 -1.56
C ALA A 39 -12.86 7.11 -2.47
N ILE A 40 -12.12 8.14 -2.07
CA ILE A 40 -11.91 9.34 -2.89
C ILE A 40 -11.11 8.98 -4.17
N ALA A 41 -10.05 8.19 -4.08
CA ALA A 41 -9.27 7.74 -5.23
C ALA A 41 -10.12 6.90 -6.20
N VAL A 42 -10.96 6.02 -5.68
CA VAL A 42 -11.90 5.21 -6.48
C VAL A 42 -12.92 6.08 -7.21
N VAL A 43 -13.50 7.09 -6.53
CA VAL A 43 -14.48 8.00 -7.15
C VAL A 43 -13.86 8.88 -8.22
N LYS A 44 -12.62 9.32 -8.00
CA LYS A 44 -11.86 10.09 -8.99
C LYS A 44 -11.36 9.26 -10.16
N ASP A 45 -11.55 7.96 -10.10
CA ASP A 45 -11.02 7.00 -11.07
C ASP A 45 -9.52 7.18 -11.33
N ALA A 46 -8.78 7.51 -10.28
CA ALA A 46 -7.36 7.81 -10.36
C ALA A 46 -6.58 6.63 -10.98
N PRO A 47 -5.82 6.84 -12.06
CA PRO A 47 -5.02 5.78 -12.68
C PRO A 47 -3.85 5.34 -11.81
N ASN A 48 -3.31 6.26 -11.01
CA ASN A 48 -2.17 6.03 -10.13
C ASN A 48 -2.53 6.43 -8.70
N VAL A 49 -2.19 5.59 -7.73
CA VAL A 49 -2.41 5.81 -6.31
C VAL A 49 -1.10 5.65 -5.55
N LEU A 50 -0.72 6.69 -4.80
CA LEU A 50 0.46 6.68 -3.96
C LEU A 50 0.02 6.65 -2.49
N LEU A 51 0.58 5.74 -1.72
CA LEU A 51 0.22 5.48 -0.33
C LEU A 51 1.48 5.43 0.52
N ASP A 52 1.45 6.15 1.63
CA ASP A 52 2.53 6.14 2.61
C ASP A 52 2.05 5.45 3.88
N GLU A 53 2.70 4.31 4.22
CA GLU A 53 2.39 3.47 5.38
C GLU A 53 0.87 3.23 5.59
N PRO A 54 0.12 2.81 4.56
CA PRO A 54 -1.34 2.85 4.61
C PRO A 54 -1.97 1.86 5.60
N THR A 55 -1.25 0.82 6.00
CA THR A 55 -1.72 -0.20 6.97
C THR A 55 -1.19 0.03 8.37
N SER A 56 -0.32 1.03 8.58
CA SER A 56 0.26 1.34 9.88
C SER A 56 -0.81 1.70 10.92
N GLY A 57 -0.80 1.00 12.06
CA GLY A 57 -1.77 1.22 13.16
C GLY A 57 -3.19 0.75 12.86
N LEU A 58 -3.38 -0.08 11.83
CA LEU A 58 -4.60 -0.85 11.65
C LEU A 58 -4.53 -2.16 12.42
N ASP A 59 -5.66 -2.61 12.94
CA ASP A 59 -5.80 -3.98 13.41
C ASP A 59 -5.62 -4.98 12.26
N PRO A 60 -5.32 -6.25 12.53
CA PRO A 60 -5.02 -7.23 11.48
C PRO A 60 -6.14 -7.42 10.46
N GLN A 61 -7.42 -7.35 10.90
CA GLN A 61 -8.57 -7.51 10.01
C GLN A 61 -8.72 -6.29 9.09
N SER A 62 -8.71 -5.07 9.66
CA SER A 62 -8.79 -3.83 8.89
C SER A 62 -7.64 -3.68 7.90
N GLY A 63 -6.42 -4.10 8.30
CA GLY A 63 -5.26 -4.12 7.41
C GLY A 63 -5.47 -5.05 6.22
N ARG A 64 -5.99 -6.26 6.43
CA ARG A 64 -6.28 -7.22 5.36
C ARG A 64 -7.34 -6.68 4.40
N GLU A 65 -8.49 -6.20 4.92
CA GLU A 65 -9.54 -5.60 4.11
C GLU A 65 -9.02 -4.44 3.25
N PHE A 66 -8.13 -3.62 3.82
CA PHE A 66 -7.51 -2.53 3.09
C PHE A 66 -6.64 -3.03 1.92
N LEU A 67 -5.80 -4.04 2.14
CA LEU A 67 -4.97 -4.63 1.10
C LEU A 67 -5.80 -5.28 -0.02
N GLU A 68 -6.92 -5.92 0.31
CA GLU A 68 -7.86 -6.48 -0.69
C GLU A 68 -8.40 -5.39 -1.62
N ILE A 69 -8.67 -4.19 -1.10
CA ILE A 69 -9.09 -3.05 -1.94
C ILE A 69 -7.98 -2.67 -2.93
N LEU A 70 -6.72 -2.64 -2.49
CA LEU A 70 -5.59 -2.32 -3.37
C LEU A 70 -5.43 -3.37 -4.47
N VAL A 71 -5.57 -4.65 -4.14
CA VAL A 71 -5.58 -5.74 -5.13
C VAL A 71 -6.72 -5.56 -6.15
N GLN A 72 -7.92 -5.20 -5.70
CA GLN A 72 -9.03 -4.92 -6.61
C GLN A 72 -8.74 -3.73 -7.54
N MET A 73 -8.07 -2.68 -7.04
CA MET A 73 -7.66 -1.54 -7.86
C MET A 73 -6.64 -1.95 -8.92
N ARG A 74 -5.62 -2.72 -8.54
CA ARG A 74 -4.62 -3.28 -9.46
C ARG A 74 -5.29 -4.14 -10.55
N ASN A 75 -6.20 -5.03 -10.17
CA ASN A 75 -6.92 -5.90 -11.12
C ASN A 75 -7.80 -5.12 -12.11
N LYS A 76 -8.12 -3.87 -11.80
CA LYS A 76 -8.79 -2.92 -12.70
C LYS A 76 -7.83 -2.07 -13.53
N GLY A 77 -6.55 -2.44 -13.59
CA GLY A 77 -5.54 -1.73 -14.35
C GLY A 77 -5.02 -0.45 -13.70
N LYS A 78 -5.28 -0.22 -12.39
CA LYS A 78 -4.71 0.91 -11.67
C LYS A 78 -3.29 0.59 -11.22
N SER A 79 -2.42 1.59 -11.26
CA SER A 79 -1.09 1.52 -10.68
C SER A 79 -1.17 1.91 -9.19
N VAL A 80 -0.65 1.04 -8.31
CA VAL A 80 -0.59 1.31 -6.87
C VAL A 80 0.85 1.28 -6.42
N PHE A 81 1.33 2.39 -5.89
CA PHE A 81 2.63 2.50 -5.24
C PHE A 81 2.43 2.69 -3.74
N MET A 82 3.09 1.89 -2.93
CA MET A 82 2.93 1.89 -1.47
C MET A 82 4.29 1.83 -0.79
N SER A 83 4.56 2.76 0.14
CA SER A 83 5.64 2.59 1.11
C SER A 83 5.14 1.77 2.30
N THR A 84 5.96 0.87 2.83
CA THR A 84 5.66 0.12 4.05
C THR A 84 6.93 -0.45 4.67
N HIS A 85 6.92 -0.63 5.99
CA HIS A 85 7.94 -1.42 6.71
C HIS A 85 7.50 -2.88 6.90
N ASP A 86 6.26 -3.24 6.53
CA ASP A 86 5.75 -4.61 6.60
C ASP A 86 6.02 -5.35 5.27
N ILE A 87 7.23 -5.91 5.17
CA ILE A 87 7.69 -6.63 3.97
C ILE A 87 6.84 -7.87 3.67
N PHE A 88 6.28 -8.50 4.69
CA PHE A 88 5.45 -9.70 4.51
C PHE A 88 4.11 -9.37 3.88
N ARG A 89 3.46 -8.30 4.35
CA ARG A 89 2.22 -7.82 3.71
C ARG A 89 2.47 -7.32 2.30
N ALA A 90 3.60 -6.63 2.06
CA ALA A 90 3.97 -6.20 0.71
C ALA A 90 4.08 -7.41 -0.25
N LYS A 91 4.75 -8.49 0.17
CA LYS A 91 4.90 -9.71 -0.66
C LYS A 91 3.56 -10.33 -1.06
N LEU A 92 2.54 -10.23 -0.22
CA LEU A 92 1.22 -10.83 -0.50
C LEU A 92 0.46 -10.14 -1.65
N ILE A 93 0.71 -8.85 -1.89
CA ILE A 93 -0.12 -8.07 -2.81
C ILE A 93 0.65 -7.40 -3.93
N ALA A 94 1.96 -7.22 -3.80
CA ALA A 94 2.77 -6.51 -4.77
C ALA A 94 3.14 -7.38 -5.99
N ASP A 95 3.36 -6.73 -7.12
CA ASP A 95 4.00 -7.35 -8.28
C ASP A 95 5.53 -7.18 -8.20
N ARG A 96 5.99 -6.07 -7.60
CA ARG A 96 7.40 -5.74 -7.43
C ARG A 96 7.64 -5.15 -6.04
N ILE A 97 8.79 -5.47 -5.45
CA ILE A 97 9.25 -4.93 -4.16
C ILE A 97 10.58 -4.23 -4.37
N GLY A 98 10.71 -3.04 -3.79
CA GLY A 98 11.94 -2.29 -3.75
C GLY A 98 12.37 -1.99 -2.31
N PHE A 99 13.66 -2.12 -2.01
CA PHE A 99 14.22 -1.66 -0.75
C PHE A 99 14.89 -0.31 -0.92
N MET A 100 14.55 0.62 -0.03
CA MET A 100 15.16 1.94 0.02
C MET A 100 16.02 2.08 1.27
N ARG A 101 17.23 2.63 1.10
CA ARG A 101 18.15 2.95 2.19
C ARG A 101 18.76 4.32 1.96
N LYS A 102 18.70 5.19 2.98
CA LYS A 102 19.28 6.56 2.93
C LYS A 102 18.86 7.33 1.64
N GLY A 103 17.58 7.23 1.25
CA GLY A 103 17.03 7.91 0.07
C GLY A 103 17.39 7.29 -1.27
N ARG A 104 18.02 6.11 -1.30
CA ARG A 104 18.40 5.40 -2.53
C ARG A 104 17.68 4.06 -2.62
N LEU A 105 17.23 3.71 -3.82
CA LEU A 105 16.71 2.38 -4.12
C LEU A 105 17.91 1.43 -4.21
N VAL A 106 18.03 0.49 -3.28
CA VAL A 106 19.16 -0.46 -3.21
C VAL A 106 18.82 -1.83 -3.79
N MET A 107 17.53 -2.15 -3.93
CA MET A 107 17.06 -3.38 -4.56
C MET A 107 15.70 -3.15 -5.20
N MET A 108 15.43 -3.80 -6.33
CA MET A 108 14.11 -3.94 -6.93
C MET A 108 14.02 -5.33 -7.57
N LYS A 109 13.03 -6.12 -7.14
CA LYS A 109 12.75 -7.47 -7.67
C LYS A 109 11.25 -7.67 -7.85
N THR A 110 10.87 -8.60 -8.74
CA THR A 110 9.50 -9.08 -8.81
C THR A 110 9.21 -10.01 -7.64
N VAL A 111 7.94 -10.15 -7.28
CA VAL A 111 7.55 -11.11 -6.21
C VAL A 111 7.84 -12.55 -6.64
N GLN A 112 7.78 -12.85 -7.94
CA GLN A 112 8.15 -14.16 -8.48
C GLN A 112 9.63 -14.48 -8.26
N ASP A 113 10.52 -13.50 -8.50
CA ASP A 113 11.97 -13.66 -8.23
C ASP A 113 12.26 -13.87 -6.74
N LEU A 114 11.39 -13.35 -5.88
CA LEU A 114 11.48 -13.46 -4.42
C LEU A 114 10.78 -14.70 -3.85
N ALA A 115 10.22 -15.59 -4.70
CA ALA A 115 9.39 -16.71 -4.24
C ALA A 115 10.15 -17.68 -3.32
N HIS A 116 11.44 -17.87 -3.55
CA HIS A 116 12.30 -18.81 -2.82
C HIS A 116 13.30 -18.12 -1.89
N GLU A 117 13.22 -16.78 -1.77
CA GLU A 117 14.10 -16.00 -0.91
C GLU A 117 13.45 -15.70 0.43
N ASP A 118 14.22 -15.80 1.53
CA ASP A 118 13.79 -15.26 2.82
C ASP A 118 13.88 -13.74 2.78
N LEU A 119 12.72 -13.10 2.92
CA LEU A 119 12.65 -11.64 2.85
C LEU A 119 13.35 -10.94 4.02
N THR A 120 13.42 -11.59 5.18
CA THR A 120 14.09 -11.03 6.36
C THR A 120 15.59 -11.01 6.14
N ASP A 121 16.15 -12.11 5.68
CA ASP A 121 17.58 -12.21 5.36
C ASP A 121 17.96 -11.23 4.26
N LEU A 122 17.13 -11.16 3.22
CA LEU A 122 17.33 -10.23 2.12
C LEU A 122 17.28 -8.77 2.59
N TYR A 123 16.30 -8.45 3.43
CA TYR A 123 16.18 -7.11 4.02
C TYR A 123 17.41 -6.75 4.83
N ILE A 124 17.87 -7.64 5.72
CA ILE A 124 19.08 -7.44 6.54
C ILE A 124 20.29 -7.23 5.64
N GLN A 125 20.48 -8.07 4.62
CA GLN A 125 21.59 -7.97 3.68
C GLN A 125 21.68 -6.60 2.99
N TYR A 126 20.53 -6.04 2.57
CA TYR A 126 20.49 -4.73 1.89
C TYR A 126 20.48 -3.54 2.84
N MET A 127 20.05 -3.73 4.10
CA MET A 127 20.00 -2.66 5.11
C MET A 127 21.29 -2.54 5.91
N GLU A 128 22.06 -3.62 6.08
CA GLU A 128 23.41 -3.54 6.65
C GLU A 128 24.34 -2.80 5.68
N GLU A 129 25.22 -1.98 6.22
CA GLU A 129 26.28 -1.34 5.42
C GLU A 129 27.28 -2.40 5.00
N GLN A 130 27.22 -2.85 3.75
CA GLN A 130 28.35 -3.52 3.14
C GLN A 130 29.38 -2.44 2.78
N PRO A 131 30.56 -2.41 3.42
CA PRO A 131 31.62 -1.50 3.01
C PRO A 131 32.08 -1.94 1.60
N GLY A 132 31.70 -1.17 0.56
CA GLY A 132 32.20 -1.34 -0.79
C GLY A 132 31.25 -1.80 -1.89
N ALA A 133 29.98 -2.06 -1.63
CA ALA A 133 29.04 -2.37 -2.71
C ALA A 133 28.59 -1.10 -3.44
N ALA A 134 29.11 -0.90 -4.65
CA ALA A 134 28.57 0.10 -5.58
C ALA A 134 27.09 -0.19 -5.86
N PRO A 135 26.21 0.84 -5.97
CA PRO A 135 24.80 0.64 -6.25
C PRO A 135 24.63 -0.05 -7.61
N ALA A 136 23.92 -1.16 -7.63
CA ALA A 136 23.48 -1.76 -8.89
C ALA A 136 22.68 -0.71 -9.66
N ALA A 137 23.12 -0.40 -10.87
CA ALA A 137 22.42 0.50 -11.77
C ALA A 137 21.01 -0.04 -12.03
N PRO A 138 19.97 0.81 -12.09
CA PRO A 138 18.62 0.37 -12.42
C PRO A 138 18.67 -0.26 -13.81
N ALA A 139 18.30 -1.52 -13.91
CA ALA A 139 18.10 -2.18 -15.20
C ALA A 139 17.05 -1.37 -15.97
N GLY A 140 17.37 -0.99 -17.18
CA GLY A 140 16.77 -0.01 -18.05
C GLY A 140 15.24 0.15 -17.99
N MET A 141 14.87 1.39 -18.14
CA MET A 141 13.49 1.77 -18.53
C MET A 141 13.17 1.27 -19.92
#